data_2a5cbf09f0b34213305ffc3a71bf575c
#
_entry.id   2a5cbf09f0b34213305ffc3a71bf575c
#
_cell.length_a   1.000
_cell.length_b   1.000
_cell.length_c   1.000
_cell.angle_alpha   90.00
_cell.angle_beta   90.00
_cell.angle_gamma   90.00
#
_symmetry.space_group_name_H-M   'P 1'
#
loop_
_entity.id
_entity.type
_entity.pdbx_description
1 polymer ?
#
loop_
_entity_poly.entity_id
_entity_poly.type
_entity_poly.pdbx_seq_one_letter_code
_entity_poly.pdbx_strand_id
1 'polypeptide(L)'
;MRTADAVRNMHKVLQGYANQRLVVVVSAMGKTTNALERILAAYMAGQSPAEELQALRQYHFGIAEELFADAPNSLVFMEMERLFAQIDALLGKSPAMAYDFHYDQLVPYGELLSTTIVSHYLNEHGLQNTWVDARTCIRSDSTYREGKIDMDTTKHLCHRVFDISTVHVYITQGFIAGTASGHSTTLGREGSDYTAAILANVLSASDVTIWKDVEGVLNADPKIFPNTQRLPYVSYPEAIELAYCGAQIIHPKTIKPLQNKRIPLYVKSFVNPQADGTEIAAEGRTANLPPVYVLKRNQALISLIPRDFSFAIEDSLSKIFALLYKHRVKANLVQNSAISFTVVVDNEPHHLPAALEELRVDFEVRSNSPLEMLTIRHYTPQSVEEQVSGRTVYLQQRTRTNARFVMDQKE
;
A
#
# COMPACT_ATOMS: atom_id res chain seq x y z
N MET A 1 2.06 -10.18 -9.32
CA MET A 1 2.50 -11.11 -10.41
C MET A 1 4.02 -11.18 -10.44
N ARG A 2 4.64 -12.39 -10.52
CA ARG A 2 6.11 -12.54 -10.49
C ARG A 2 6.65 -13.43 -11.61
N THR A 3 5.80 -14.22 -12.25
CA THR A 3 6.19 -15.26 -13.23
C THR A 3 5.18 -15.32 -14.36
N ALA A 4 5.52 -15.99 -15.43
CA ALA A 4 4.62 -16.30 -16.54
C ALA A 4 3.37 -17.07 -16.06
N ASP A 5 3.54 -18.01 -15.11
CA ASP A 5 2.40 -18.75 -14.53
C ASP A 5 1.42 -17.85 -13.81
N ALA A 6 1.89 -16.78 -13.16
CA ALA A 6 0.98 -15.81 -12.56
C ALA A 6 0.15 -15.06 -13.61
N VAL A 7 0.71 -14.78 -14.80
CA VAL A 7 -0.04 -14.19 -15.92
C VAL A 7 -1.07 -15.19 -16.47
N ARG A 8 -0.66 -16.47 -16.63
CA ARG A 8 -1.59 -17.54 -17.01
C ARG A 8 -2.74 -17.72 -16.01
N ASN A 9 -2.43 -17.65 -14.71
CA ASN A 9 -3.45 -17.70 -13.66
C ASN A 9 -4.39 -16.51 -13.72
N MET A 10 -3.87 -15.29 -13.93
CA MET A 10 -4.70 -14.10 -14.14
C MET A 10 -5.66 -14.28 -15.33
N HIS A 11 -5.21 -14.82 -16.43
CA HIS A 11 -6.07 -15.11 -17.58
C HIS A 11 -7.23 -16.06 -17.19
N LYS A 12 -6.92 -17.16 -16.46
CA LYS A 12 -7.95 -18.08 -15.96
C LYS A 12 -8.97 -17.40 -15.05
N VAL A 13 -8.50 -16.52 -14.15
CA VAL A 13 -9.38 -15.73 -13.28
C VAL A 13 -10.29 -14.83 -14.11
N LEU A 14 -9.75 -14.09 -15.07
CA LEU A 14 -10.50 -13.15 -15.90
C LEU A 14 -11.50 -13.84 -16.84
N GLN A 15 -11.25 -15.07 -17.27
CA GLN A 15 -12.23 -15.86 -18.03
C GLN A 15 -13.56 -16.02 -17.29
N GLY A 16 -13.54 -16.14 -15.95
CA GLY A 16 -14.72 -16.18 -15.12
C GLY A 16 -15.57 -14.90 -15.13
N TYR A 17 -15.01 -13.80 -15.64
CA TYR A 17 -15.63 -12.47 -15.69
C TYR A 17 -15.78 -11.96 -17.14
N ALA A 18 -15.50 -12.76 -18.16
CA ALA A 18 -15.43 -12.33 -19.57
C ALA A 18 -16.73 -11.69 -20.10
N ASN A 19 -17.89 -11.98 -19.47
CA ASN A 19 -19.19 -11.39 -19.83
C ASN A 19 -19.52 -10.11 -19.03
N GLN A 20 -18.56 -9.57 -18.32
CA GLN A 20 -18.71 -8.36 -17.51
C GLN A 20 -17.90 -7.20 -18.09
N ARG A 21 -18.27 -6.00 -17.71
CA ARG A 21 -17.49 -4.78 -17.96
C ARG A 21 -16.40 -4.69 -16.92
N LEU A 22 -15.14 -4.81 -17.34
CA LEU A 22 -14.01 -4.90 -16.42
C LEU A 22 -12.99 -3.78 -16.68
N VAL A 23 -12.51 -3.19 -15.61
CA VAL A 23 -11.27 -2.42 -15.61
C VAL A 23 -10.29 -3.14 -14.69
N VAL A 24 -9.24 -3.69 -15.28
CA VAL A 24 -8.24 -4.49 -14.59
C VAL A 24 -7.02 -3.63 -14.32
N VAL A 25 -6.75 -3.38 -13.06
CA VAL A 25 -5.60 -2.58 -12.59
C VAL A 25 -4.46 -3.53 -12.22
N VAL A 26 -3.31 -3.35 -12.85
CA VAL A 26 -2.17 -4.26 -12.70
C VAL A 26 -0.96 -3.50 -12.16
N SER A 27 -0.31 -4.08 -11.14
CA SER A 27 0.94 -3.58 -10.56
C SER A 27 2.17 -4.05 -11.34
N ALA A 28 3.32 -3.46 -11.08
CA ALA A 28 4.61 -3.95 -11.57
C ALA A 28 4.84 -5.44 -11.24
N MET A 29 5.58 -6.15 -12.08
CA MET A 29 5.91 -7.56 -11.87
C MET A 29 7.00 -7.74 -10.82
N GLY A 30 6.80 -8.68 -9.92
CA GLY A 30 7.80 -9.14 -8.95
C GLY A 30 8.36 -8.01 -8.07
N LYS A 31 9.68 -7.81 -8.13
CA LYS A 31 10.42 -6.77 -7.40
C LYS A 31 10.90 -5.64 -8.32
N THR A 32 10.20 -5.40 -9.44
CA THR A 32 10.59 -4.39 -10.45
C THR A 32 10.69 -3.00 -9.85
N THR A 33 9.74 -2.58 -9.01
CA THR A 33 9.79 -1.28 -8.32
C THR A 33 11.09 -1.10 -7.55
N ASN A 34 11.49 -2.11 -6.76
CA ASN A 34 12.75 -2.08 -6.01
C ASN A 34 14.00 -2.06 -6.93
N ALA A 35 13.95 -2.74 -8.08
CA ALA A 35 15.04 -2.69 -9.06
C ALA A 35 15.17 -1.29 -9.68
N LEU A 36 14.06 -0.68 -10.07
CA LEU A 36 14.03 0.69 -10.59
C LEU A 36 14.48 1.72 -9.54
N GLU A 37 14.19 1.50 -8.25
CA GLU A 37 14.72 2.34 -7.15
C GLU A 37 16.24 2.24 -7.05
N ARG A 38 16.84 1.03 -7.20
CA ARG A 38 18.32 0.89 -7.20
C ARG A 38 18.95 1.53 -8.43
N ILE A 39 18.33 1.36 -9.61
CA ILE A 39 18.74 2.04 -10.84
C ILE A 39 18.74 3.56 -10.65
N LEU A 40 17.66 4.09 -10.05
CA LEU A 40 17.56 5.52 -9.75
C LEU A 40 18.64 5.98 -8.75
N ALA A 41 18.89 5.20 -7.70
CA ALA A 41 19.91 5.54 -6.72
C ALA A 41 21.32 5.63 -7.34
N ALA A 42 21.68 4.66 -8.20
CA ALA A 42 22.93 4.67 -8.95
C ALA A 42 23.02 5.89 -9.90
N TYR A 43 21.96 6.15 -10.67
CA TYR A 43 21.87 7.30 -11.58
C TYR A 43 22.03 8.63 -10.84
N MET A 44 21.35 8.84 -9.71
CA MET A 44 21.45 10.07 -8.91
C MET A 44 22.82 10.24 -8.25
N ALA A 45 23.53 9.13 -7.98
CA ALA A 45 24.90 9.13 -7.48
C ALA A 45 25.96 9.31 -8.58
N GLY A 46 25.58 9.46 -9.85
CA GLY A 46 26.49 9.52 -10.99
C GLY A 46 27.19 8.18 -11.29
N GLN A 47 26.66 7.08 -10.78
CA GLN A 47 27.16 5.73 -11.05
C GLN A 47 26.41 5.12 -12.24
N SER A 48 27.02 4.18 -12.94
CA SER A 48 26.38 3.48 -14.06
C SER A 48 25.32 2.49 -13.54
N PRO A 49 24.05 2.62 -13.92
CA PRO A 49 23.01 1.64 -13.59
C PRO A 49 22.90 0.49 -14.61
N ALA A 50 23.86 0.35 -15.53
CA ALA A 50 23.74 -0.53 -16.70
C ALA A 50 23.52 -2.01 -16.33
N GLU A 51 24.21 -2.50 -15.31
CA GLU A 51 24.09 -3.90 -14.86
C GLU A 51 22.69 -4.20 -14.30
N GLU A 52 22.19 -3.34 -13.43
CA GLU A 52 20.86 -3.45 -12.84
C GLU A 52 19.76 -3.34 -13.90
N LEU A 53 19.94 -2.43 -14.88
CA LEU A 53 19.01 -2.25 -16.00
C LEU A 53 19.00 -3.47 -16.91
N GLN A 54 20.16 -4.05 -17.19
CA GLN A 54 20.26 -5.28 -17.98
C GLN A 54 19.59 -6.47 -17.28
N ALA A 55 19.75 -6.60 -15.96
CA ALA A 55 19.07 -7.62 -15.18
C ALA A 55 17.54 -7.44 -15.20
N LEU A 56 17.07 -6.19 -15.09
CA LEU A 56 15.65 -5.87 -15.21
C LEU A 56 15.09 -6.22 -16.58
N ARG A 57 15.83 -5.93 -17.65
CA ARG A 57 15.48 -6.28 -19.03
C ARG A 57 15.37 -7.80 -19.20
N GLN A 58 16.40 -8.54 -18.79
CA GLN A 58 16.41 -10.01 -18.85
C GLN A 58 15.23 -10.63 -18.10
N TYR A 59 14.88 -10.09 -16.94
CA TYR A 59 13.73 -10.56 -16.15
C TYR A 59 12.40 -10.45 -16.92
N HIS A 60 12.13 -9.28 -17.53
CA HIS A 60 10.87 -9.07 -18.24
C HIS A 60 10.84 -9.81 -19.59
N PHE A 61 11.95 -9.82 -20.34
CA PHE A 61 12.05 -10.57 -21.59
C PHE A 61 11.91 -12.07 -21.34
N GLY A 62 12.53 -12.63 -20.29
CA GLY A 62 12.38 -14.05 -19.94
C GLY A 62 10.94 -14.45 -19.65
N ILE A 63 10.17 -13.57 -18.96
CA ILE A 63 8.73 -13.81 -18.77
C ILE A 63 7.98 -13.75 -20.10
N ALA A 64 8.28 -12.77 -20.95
CA ALA A 64 7.63 -12.65 -22.26
C ALA A 64 7.97 -13.83 -23.18
N GLU A 65 9.23 -14.24 -23.26
CA GLU A 65 9.67 -15.40 -24.04
C GLU A 65 8.95 -16.69 -23.62
N GLU A 66 8.74 -16.89 -22.31
CA GLU A 66 7.98 -18.03 -21.80
C GLU A 66 6.48 -17.97 -22.12
N LEU A 67 5.89 -16.77 -22.10
CA LEU A 67 4.47 -16.55 -22.39
C LEU A 67 4.15 -16.63 -23.88
N PHE A 68 5.07 -16.20 -24.74
CA PHE A 68 4.91 -16.09 -26.18
C PHE A 68 5.82 -17.07 -26.95
N ALA A 69 6.13 -18.22 -26.34
CA ALA A 69 7.00 -19.24 -26.94
C ALA A 69 6.52 -19.69 -28.35
N ASP A 70 5.20 -19.74 -28.55
CA ASP A 70 4.57 -20.09 -29.82
C ASP A 70 4.41 -18.88 -30.79
N ALA A 71 4.73 -17.65 -30.31
CA ALA A 71 4.58 -16.40 -31.05
C ALA A 71 5.82 -15.50 -30.93
N PRO A 72 7.02 -15.96 -31.40
CA PRO A 72 8.27 -15.23 -31.19
C PRO A 72 8.33 -13.86 -31.91
N ASN A 73 7.43 -13.61 -32.85
CA ASN A 73 7.28 -12.34 -33.57
C ASN A 73 6.16 -11.47 -33.01
N SER A 74 5.64 -11.76 -31.78
CA SER A 74 4.61 -10.95 -31.14
C SER A 74 5.06 -9.50 -30.97
N LEU A 75 4.13 -8.58 -31.19
CA LEU A 75 4.35 -7.13 -31.06
C LEU A 75 4.80 -6.74 -29.64
N VAL A 76 4.55 -7.57 -28.64
CA VAL A 76 4.97 -7.33 -27.25
C VAL A 76 6.46 -7.05 -27.13
N PHE A 77 7.30 -7.80 -27.86
CA PHE A 77 8.75 -7.63 -27.80
C PHE A 77 9.18 -6.24 -28.31
N MET A 78 8.59 -5.79 -29.41
CA MET A 78 8.86 -4.46 -29.95
C MET A 78 8.41 -3.34 -29.01
N GLU A 79 7.25 -3.51 -28.37
CA GLU A 79 6.77 -2.52 -27.39
C GLU A 79 7.61 -2.48 -26.11
N MET A 80 8.06 -3.64 -25.63
CA MET A 80 9.00 -3.72 -24.51
C MET A 80 10.32 -3.04 -24.84
N GLU A 81 10.88 -3.28 -26.04
CA GLU A 81 12.10 -2.60 -26.51
C GLU A 81 11.91 -1.08 -26.52
N ARG A 82 10.76 -0.59 -26.98
CA ARG A 82 10.44 0.84 -26.96
C ARG A 82 10.41 1.40 -25.55
N LEU A 83 9.85 0.67 -24.57
CA LEU A 83 9.83 1.09 -23.17
C LEU A 83 11.25 1.14 -22.57
N PHE A 84 12.09 0.13 -22.83
CA PHE A 84 13.49 0.13 -22.38
C PHE A 84 14.30 1.25 -23.04
N ALA A 85 14.09 1.53 -24.33
CA ALA A 85 14.73 2.66 -24.99
C ALA A 85 14.34 4.01 -24.37
N GLN A 86 13.11 4.16 -23.88
CA GLN A 86 12.69 5.35 -23.13
C GLN A 86 13.39 5.44 -21.78
N ILE A 87 13.58 4.33 -21.07
CA ILE A 87 14.38 4.28 -19.82
C ILE A 87 15.82 4.71 -20.13
N ASP A 88 16.44 4.13 -21.16
CA ASP A 88 17.81 4.50 -21.56
C ASP A 88 17.93 5.99 -21.89
N ALA A 89 16.97 6.54 -22.64
CA ALA A 89 16.94 7.97 -22.98
C ALA A 89 16.76 8.89 -21.75
N LEU A 90 16.06 8.41 -20.72
CA LEU A 90 15.93 9.13 -19.45
C LEU A 90 17.25 9.10 -18.66
N LEU A 91 17.88 7.94 -18.54
CA LEU A 91 19.11 7.73 -17.80
C LEU A 91 20.35 8.32 -18.52
N GLY A 92 20.27 8.51 -19.83
CA GLY A 92 21.32 9.16 -20.63
C GLY A 92 21.44 10.67 -20.41
N LYS A 93 20.54 11.29 -19.65
CA LYS A 93 20.58 12.71 -19.29
C LYS A 93 21.16 12.87 -17.88
N SER A 94 21.82 13.99 -17.60
CA SER A 94 22.23 14.30 -16.23
C SER A 94 21.01 14.62 -15.37
N PRO A 95 20.98 14.18 -14.08
CA PRO A 95 19.88 14.49 -13.19
C PRO A 95 19.83 15.98 -12.88
N ALA A 96 18.81 16.68 -13.37
CA ALA A 96 18.67 18.15 -13.21
C ALA A 96 17.63 18.52 -12.14
N MET A 97 16.83 17.55 -11.66
CA MET A 97 15.72 17.77 -10.73
C MET A 97 15.95 16.97 -9.44
N ALA A 98 15.09 17.21 -8.43
CA ALA A 98 15.12 16.49 -7.17
C ALA A 98 14.85 14.97 -7.37
N TYR A 99 15.31 14.17 -6.41
CA TYR A 99 15.15 12.71 -6.42
C TYR A 99 13.70 12.27 -6.65
N ASP A 100 12.74 12.89 -5.96
CA ASP A 100 11.33 12.51 -6.03
C ASP A 100 10.72 12.73 -7.44
N PHE A 101 11.18 13.77 -8.16
CA PHE A 101 10.81 13.96 -9.58
C PHE A 101 11.32 12.79 -10.43
N HIS A 102 12.62 12.48 -10.33
CA HIS A 102 13.22 11.40 -11.13
C HIS A 102 12.62 10.03 -10.78
N TYR A 103 12.27 9.83 -9.52
CA TYR A 103 11.54 8.65 -9.07
C TYR A 103 10.24 8.47 -9.89
N ASP A 104 9.44 9.52 -9.96
CA ASP A 104 8.14 9.47 -10.64
C ASP A 104 8.27 9.44 -12.17
N GLN A 105 9.43 9.77 -12.75
CA GLN A 105 9.64 9.58 -14.19
C GLN A 105 10.17 8.18 -14.53
N LEU A 106 10.87 7.50 -13.61
CA LEU A 106 11.49 6.19 -13.87
C LEU A 106 10.64 5.01 -13.37
N VAL A 107 10.18 5.06 -12.13
CA VAL A 107 9.51 3.91 -11.49
C VAL A 107 8.23 3.47 -12.20
N PRO A 108 7.41 4.35 -12.82
CA PRO A 108 6.23 3.97 -13.60
C PRO A 108 6.46 2.96 -14.72
N TYR A 109 7.69 2.82 -15.22
CA TYR A 109 7.99 1.83 -16.25
C TYR A 109 7.78 0.39 -15.78
N GLY A 110 7.81 0.13 -14.46
CA GLY A 110 7.48 -1.17 -13.92
C GLY A 110 6.04 -1.60 -14.23
N GLU A 111 5.11 -0.69 -14.02
CA GLU A 111 3.70 -0.91 -14.32
C GLU A 111 3.42 -0.91 -15.83
N LEU A 112 4.10 -0.07 -16.59
CA LEU A 112 3.97 -0.04 -18.06
C LEU A 112 4.43 -1.35 -18.67
N LEU A 113 5.62 -1.87 -18.32
CA LEU A 113 6.12 -3.17 -18.77
C LEU A 113 5.17 -4.30 -18.40
N SER A 114 4.72 -4.33 -17.14
CA SER A 114 3.80 -5.36 -16.65
C SER A 114 2.50 -5.39 -17.45
N THR A 115 1.85 -4.24 -17.62
CA THR A 115 0.55 -4.16 -18.30
C THR A 115 0.66 -4.38 -19.80
N THR A 116 1.78 -4.03 -20.42
CA THR A 116 2.06 -4.34 -21.84
C THR A 116 2.09 -5.86 -22.03
N ILE A 117 2.91 -6.58 -21.24
CA ILE A 117 2.99 -8.04 -21.31
C ILE A 117 1.61 -8.69 -21.10
N VAL A 118 0.89 -8.25 -20.06
CA VAL A 118 -0.44 -8.80 -19.71
C VAL A 118 -1.45 -8.56 -20.83
N SER A 119 -1.57 -7.34 -21.33
CA SER A 119 -2.54 -6.99 -22.37
C SER A 119 -2.33 -7.78 -23.65
N HIS A 120 -1.07 -7.89 -24.13
CA HIS A 120 -0.73 -8.70 -25.30
C HIS A 120 -1.04 -10.17 -25.08
N TYR A 121 -0.65 -10.74 -23.93
CA TYR A 121 -0.91 -12.13 -23.62
C TYR A 121 -2.42 -12.45 -23.62
N LEU A 122 -3.23 -11.61 -22.99
CA LEU A 122 -4.67 -11.81 -22.94
C LEU A 122 -5.31 -11.72 -24.33
N ASN A 123 -4.90 -10.76 -25.17
CA ASN A 123 -5.40 -10.62 -26.54
C ASN A 123 -5.05 -11.83 -27.41
N GLU A 124 -3.82 -12.33 -27.36
CA GLU A 124 -3.39 -13.51 -28.11
C GLU A 124 -4.07 -14.81 -27.63
N HIS A 125 -4.52 -14.84 -26.35
CA HIS A 125 -5.21 -16.01 -25.79
C HIS A 125 -6.74 -15.84 -25.72
N GLY A 126 -7.30 -14.98 -26.58
CA GLY A 126 -8.75 -14.90 -26.79
C GLY A 126 -9.53 -14.02 -25.83
N LEU A 127 -8.89 -13.36 -24.86
CA LEU A 127 -9.52 -12.36 -24.02
C LEU A 127 -9.22 -10.95 -24.57
N GLN A 128 -10.03 -10.51 -25.54
CA GLN A 128 -9.89 -9.20 -26.16
C GLN A 128 -9.98 -8.08 -25.12
N ASN A 129 -8.99 -7.20 -25.13
CA ASN A 129 -8.91 -6.08 -24.20
C ASN A 129 -8.30 -4.84 -24.85
N THR A 130 -8.57 -3.68 -24.25
CA THR A 130 -7.93 -2.41 -24.61
C THR A 130 -6.97 -2.00 -23.48
N TRP A 131 -5.70 -1.80 -23.84
CA TRP A 131 -4.71 -1.23 -22.94
C TRP A 131 -4.86 0.30 -22.86
N VAL A 132 -4.88 0.83 -21.64
CA VAL A 132 -5.05 2.26 -21.34
C VAL A 132 -3.90 2.73 -20.47
N ASP A 133 -3.18 3.77 -20.91
CA ASP A 133 -2.18 4.44 -20.07
C ASP A 133 -2.86 5.24 -18.95
N ALA A 134 -2.70 4.83 -17.71
CA ALA A 134 -3.31 5.46 -16.55
C ALA A 134 -2.97 6.95 -16.44
N ARG A 135 -1.79 7.37 -16.90
CA ARG A 135 -1.34 8.77 -16.88
C ARG A 135 -2.18 9.69 -17.77
N THR A 136 -2.89 9.12 -18.73
CA THR A 136 -3.79 9.89 -19.63
C THR A 136 -5.16 10.14 -19.02
N CYS A 137 -5.59 9.33 -18.05
CA CYS A 137 -6.93 9.39 -17.48
C CYS A 137 -6.97 9.65 -15.97
N ILE A 138 -5.89 9.37 -15.23
CA ILE A 138 -5.78 9.69 -13.80
C ILE A 138 -4.92 10.95 -13.65
N ARG A 139 -5.52 12.02 -13.14
CA ARG A 139 -4.88 13.32 -12.98
C ARG A 139 -4.48 13.57 -11.53
N SER A 140 -3.22 13.96 -11.33
CA SER A 140 -2.70 14.39 -10.04
C SER A 140 -2.07 15.79 -10.09
N ASP A 141 -1.78 16.34 -8.91
CA ASP A 141 -0.85 17.45 -8.76
C ASP A 141 0.61 17.01 -8.95
N SER A 142 1.55 17.94 -8.76
CA SER A 142 3.00 17.68 -8.85
C SER A 142 3.64 17.33 -7.50
N THR A 143 2.89 16.76 -6.57
CA THR A 143 3.44 16.19 -5.32
C THR A 143 4.03 14.82 -5.65
N TYR A 144 5.31 14.83 -6.09
CA TYR A 144 5.97 13.59 -6.50
C TYR A 144 6.05 12.57 -5.36
N ARG A 145 5.93 11.27 -5.68
CA ARG A 145 5.84 10.08 -4.82
C ARG A 145 4.52 9.94 -4.05
N GLU A 146 3.75 11.01 -3.88
CA GLU A 146 2.45 11.00 -3.20
C GLU A 146 1.44 11.92 -3.92
N GLY A 147 1.33 11.78 -5.25
CA GLY A 147 0.44 12.58 -6.09
C GLY A 147 -0.97 12.66 -5.52
N LYS A 148 -1.46 13.88 -5.34
CA LYS A 148 -2.83 14.13 -4.89
C LYS A 148 -3.75 14.16 -6.08
N ILE A 149 -4.74 13.28 -6.09
CA ILE A 149 -5.64 13.11 -7.22
C ILE A 149 -6.66 14.26 -7.30
N ASP A 150 -6.74 14.86 -8.49
CA ASP A 150 -7.86 15.69 -8.90
C ASP A 150 -8.99 14.77 -9.38
N MET A 151 -9.96 14.54 -8.49
CA MET A 151 -11.06 13.61 -8.73
C MET A 151 -12.00 14.07 -9.84
N ASP A 152 -12.22 15.36 -9.98
CA ASP A 152 -13.15 15.91 -10.98
C ASP A 152 -12.56 15.80 -12.38
N THR A 153 -11.30 16.22 -12.56
CA THR A 153 -10.59 16.05 -13.83
C THR A 153 -10.42 14.58 -14.17
N THR A 154 -10.05 13.73 -13.21
CA THR A 154 -9.93 12.29 -13.40
C THR A 154 -11.24 11.67 -13.85
N LYS A 155 -12.36 12.02 -13.22
CA LYS A 155 -13.68 11.54 -13.63
C LYS A 155 -13.98 11.90 -15.10
N HIS A 156 -13.75 13.16 -15.48
CA HIS A 156 -13.99 13.62 -16.85
C HIS A 156 -13.11 12.85 -17.86
N LEU A 157 -11.83 12.69 -17.57
CA LEU A 157 -10.90 11.97 -18.45
C LEU A 157 -11.23 10.47 -18.54
N CYS A 158 -11.55 9.82 -17.42
CA CYS A 158 -11.94 8.42 -17.40
C CYS A 158 -13.19 8.14 -18.25
N HIS A 159 -14.22 8.97 -18.16
CA HIS A 159 -15.42 8.80 -18.99
C HIS A 159 -15.18 9.00 -20.50
N ARG A 160 -14.08 9.61 -20.90
CA ARG A 160 -13.69 9.72 -22.32
C ARG A 160 -12.91 8.51 -22.81
N VAL A 161 -12.26 7.79 -21.93
CA VAL A 161 -11.35 6.69 -22.25
C VAL A 161 -12.02 5.33 -22.07
N PHE A 162 -12.79 5.15 -21.00
CA PHE A 162 -13.47 3.90 -20.68
C PHE A 162 -14.92 3.95 -21.16
N ASP A 163 -15.22 3.24 -22.24
CA ASP A 163 -16.61 3.03 -22.66
C ASP A 163 -17.23 1.90 -21.82
N ILE A 164 -17.99 2.31 -20.81
CA ILE A 164 -18.71 1.38 -19.89
C ILE A 164 -20.11 1.02 -20.38
N SER A 165 -20.51 1.41 -21.60
CA SER A 165 -21.79 1.07 -22.19
C SER A 165 -21.84 -0.37 -22.72
N THR A 166 -20.68 -0.93 -23.10
CA THR A 166 -20.55 -2.27 -23.67
C THR A 166 -19.76 -3.20 -22.74
N VAL A 167 -19.96 -4.51 -22.91
CA VAL A 167 -19.13 -5.53 -22.26
C VAL A 167 -17.74 -5.48 -22.89
N HIS A 168 -16.75 -5.10 -22.11
CA HIS A 168 -15.38 -4.99 -22.54
C HIS A 168 -14.39 -5.09 -21.38
N VAL A 169 -13.15 -5.48 -21.67
CA VAL A 169 -12.06 -5.56 -20.70
C VAL A 169 -11.04 -4.46 -20.99
N TYR A 170 -10.76 -3.64 -20.02
CA TYR A 170 -9.69 -2.64 -20.06
C TYR A 170 -8.55 -3.06 -19.13
N ILE A 171 -7.31 -2.96 -19.61
CA ILE A 171 -6.10 -3.19 -18.81
C ILE A 171 -5.41 -1.85 -18.59
N THR A 172 -5.11 -1.51 -17.34
CA THR A 172 -4.43 -0.26 -17.01
C THR A 172 -3.46 -0.45 -15.85
N GLN A 173 -2.55 0.51 -15.67
CA GLN A 173 -1.57 0.51 -14.60
C GLN A 173 -2.19 0.94 -13.28
N GLY A 174 -1.79 0.30 -12.21
CA GLY A 174 -1.95 0.84 -10.88
C GLY A 174 -0.84 1.82 -10.51
N PHE A 175 -0.92 2.46 -9.35
CA PHE A 175 0.15 3.22 -8.71
C PHE A 175 0.56 4.53 -9.40
N ILE A 176 0.30 4.71 -10.69
CA ILE A 176 0.77 5.86 -11.48
C ILE A 176 -0.37 6.79 -11.91
N ALA A 177 -0.04 8.07 -12.08
CA ALA A 177 -0.92 9.11 -12.60
C ALA A 177 -0.13 10.11 -13.44
N GLY A 178 -0.81 11.05 -14.10
CA GLY A 178 -0.20 12.10 -14.89
C GLY A 178 -0.54 13.49 -14.36
N THR A 179 0.41 14.42 -14.45
CA THR A 179 0.20 15.84 -14.14
C THR A 179 -0.35 16.58 -15.35
N ALA A 180 -0.85 17.80 -15.14
CA ALA A 180 -1.26 18.70 -16.23
C ALA A 180 -0.09 19.08 -17.15
N SER A 181 1.14 19.07 -16.67
CA SER A 181 2.36 19.36 -17.44
C SER A 181 2.92 18.14 -18.20
N GLY A 182 2.24 17.00 -18.15
CA GLY A 182 2.64 15.78 -18.88
C GLY A 182 3.70 14.92 -18.15
N HIS A 183 4.04 15.24 -16.91
CA HIS A 183 4.95 14.40 -16.10
C HIS A 183 4.17 13.27 -15.43
N SER A 184 4.86 12.17 -15.17
CA SER A 184 4.33 11.08 -14.35
C SER A 184 4.38 11.44 -12.86
N THR A 185 3.45 10.88 -12.09
CA THR A 185 3.49 10.86 -10.62
C THR A 185 3.14 9.47 -10.12
N THR A 186 3.59 9.15 -8.90
CA THR A 186 3.20 7.92 -8.22
C THR A 186 2.31 8.22 -7.02
N LEU A 187 1.48 7.26 -6.62
CA LEU A 187 0.42 7.45 -5.63
C LEU A 187 0.81 6.98 -4.22
N GLY A 188 2.09 6.66 -4.02
CA GLY A 188 2.61 6.21 -2.74
C GLY A 188 2.19 4.78 -2.38
N ARG A 189 2.24 4.46 -1.09
CA ARG A 189 2.02 3.12 -0.57
C ARG A 189 0.66 2.54 -0.99
N GLU A 190 0.65 1.27 -1.44
CA GLU A 190 -0.54 0.56 -1.96
C GLU A 190 -1.26 1.32 -3.08
N GLY A 191 -0.46 2.03 -3.91
CA GLY A 191 -0.98 2.89 -4.96
C GLY A 191 -1.83 2.16 -6.00
N SER A 192 -1.59 0.87 -6.27
CA SER A 192 -2.41 0.11 -7.22
C SER A 192 -3.80 -0.18 -6.68
N ASP A 193 -3.92 -0.54 -5.40
CA ASP A 193 -5.21 -0.71 -4.73
C ASP A 193 -5.98 0.63 -4.72
N TYR A 194 -5.26 1.73 -4.48
CA TYR A 194 -5.83 3.08 -4.53
C TYR A 194 -6.30 3.47 -5.93
N THR A 195 -5.53 3.13 -6.99
CA THR A 195 -5.94 3.33 -8.38
C THR A 195 -7.25 2.59 -8.69
N ALA A 196 -7.37 1.32 -8.27
CA ALA A 196 -8.60 0.56 -8.45
C ALA A 196 -9.81 1.22 -7.76
N ALA A 197 -9.61 1.75 -6.55
CA ALA A 197 -10.66 2.47 -5.82
C ALA A 197 -11.06 3.80 -6.47
N ILE A 198 -10.09 4.56 -7.03
CA ILE A 198 -10.34 5.79 -7.79
C ILE A 198 -11.19 5.47 -9.03
N LEU A 199 -10.76 4.49 -9.84
CA LEU A 199 -11.47 4.10 -11.06
C LEU A 199 -12.88 3.60 -10.74
N ALA A 200 -13.04 2.77 -9.70
CA ALA A 200 -14.35 2.33 -9.24
C ALA A 200 -15.25 3.50 -8.84
N ASN A 201 -14.71 4.47 -8.11
CA ASN A 201 -15.46 5.65 -7.74
C ASN A 201 -15.88 6.46 -8.97
N VAL A 202 -14.96 6.85 -9.85
CA VAL A 202 -15.26 7.76 -10.98
C VAL A 202 -16.16 7.09 -12.02
N LEU A 203 -16.01 5.79 -12.24
CA LEU A 203 -16.82 5.00 -13.19
C LEU A 203 -18.10 4.44 -12.56
N SER A 204 -18.34 4.64 -11.25
CA SER A 204 -19.47 4.09 -10.52
C SER A 204 -19.60 2.57 -10.66
N ALA A 205 -18.49 1.88 -10.40
CA ALA A 205 -18.46 0.41 -10.45
C ALA A 205 -19.41 -0.22 -9.42
N SER A 206 -19.90 -1.41 -9.72
CA SER A 206 -20.72 -2.23 -8.80
C SER A 206 -19.93 -2.70 -7.59
N ASP A 207 -18.67 -3.03 -7.80
CA ASP A 207 -17.75 -3.56 -6.79
C ASP A 207 -16.28 -3.40 -7.21
N VAL A 208 -15.38 -3.68 -6.28
CA VAL A 208 -13.93 -3.81 -6.51
C VAL A 208 -13.45 -5.12 -5.92
N THR A 209 -12.68 -5.89 -6.66
CA THR A 209 -11.97 -7.06 -6.13
C THR A 209 -10.47 -6.83 -6.16
N ILE A 210 -9.83 -6.91 -5.00
CA ILE A 210 -8.38 -6.88 -4.86
C ILE A 210 -7.87 -8.31 -4.65
N TRP A 211 -7.03 -8.76 -5.57
CA TRP A 211 -6.45 -10.09 -5.58
C TRP A 211 -5.10 -10.08 -4.86
N LYS A 212 -4.99 -10.83 -3.77
CA LYS A 212 -3.76 -10.94 -2.95
C LYS A 212 -3.31 -12.41 -2.84
N ASP A 213 -2.17 -12.63 -2.22
CA ASP A 213 -1.62 -13.96 -1.93
C ASP A 213 -2.20 -14.59 -0.64
N VAL A 214 -3.20 -13.97 -0.06
CA VAL A 214 -3.91 -14.44 1.15
C VAL A 214 -5.39 -14.69 0.83
N GLU A 215 -6.06 -15.55 1.61
CA GLU A 215 -7.46 -15.95 1.38
C GLU A 215 -8.51 -14.89 1.74
N GLY A 216 -8.09 -13.71 2.12
CA GLY A 216 -8.92 -12.59 2.56
C GLY A 216 -8.28 -11.89 3.77
N VAL A 217 -9.09 -11.13 4.49
CA VAL A 217 -8.68 -10.49 5.74
C VAL A 217 -8.70 -11.53 6.84
N LEU A 218 -7.57 -11.73 7.49
CA LEU A 218 -7.43 -12.64 8.62
C LEU A 218 -7.52 -11.86 9.94
N ASN A 219 -7.94 -12.54 10.99
CA ASN A 219 -8.00 -11.94 12.34
C ASN A 219 -6.64 -11.73 13.00
N ALA A 220 -5.55 -12.18 12.38
CA ALA A 220 -4.17 -11.90 12.78
C ALA A 220 -3.20 -12.19 11.61
N ASP A 221 -1.94 -11.77 11.75
CA ASP A 221 -0.88 -12.16 10.81
C ASP A 221 -0.51 -13.65 11.04
N PRO A 222 -0.72 -14.54 10.05
CA PRO A 222 -0.45 -15.97 10.19
C PRO A 222 1.04 -16.30 10.40
N LYS A 223 1.93 -15.36 10.10
CA LYS A 223 3.38 -15.52 10.37
C LYS A 223 3.72 -15.36 11.86
N ILE A 224 2.82 -14.74 12.63
CA ILE A 224 3.04 -14.42 14.04
C ILE A 224 2.10 -15.24 14.93
N PHE A 225 0.84 -15.38 14.51
CA PHE A 225 -0.20 -16.03 15.29
C PHE A 225 -0.61 -17.35 14.63
N PRO A 226 -0.56 -18.49 15.34
CA PRO A 226 -1.12 -19.73 14.85
C PRO A 226 -2.65 -19.66 14.82
N ASN A 227 -3.28 -20.53 14.03
CA ASN A 227 -4.73 -20.69 13.98
C ASN A 227 -5.52 -19.43 13.63
N THR A 228 -5.01 -18.63 12.71
CA THR A 228 -5.73 -17.47 12.19
C THR A 228 -7.00 -17.91 11.44
N GLN A 229 -8.03 -17.10 11.53
CA GLN A 229 -9.28 -17.35 10.84
C GLN A 229 -9.64 -16.16 9.93
N ARG A 230 -10.23 -16.48 8.78
CA ARG A 230 -10.69 -15.48 7.83
C ARG A 230 -11.91 -14.75 8.39
N LEU A 231 -11.93 -13.43 8.22
CA LEU A 231 -13.09 -12.59 8.49
C LEU A 231 -13.94 -12.51 7.22
N PRO A 232 -15.14 -13.11 7.19
CA PRO A 232 -15.96 -13.12 5.97
C PRO A 232 -16.47 -11.72 5.58
N TYR A 233 -16.66 -10.86 6.57
CA TYR A 233 -17.13 -9.49 6.41
C TYR A 233 -16.45 -8.55 7.38
N VAL A 234 -16.11 -7.36 6.88
CA VAL A 234 -15.52 -6.25 7.68
C VAL A 234 -16.20 -4.94 7.27
N SER A 235 -16.64 -4.11 8.22
CA SER A 235 -17.16 -2.79 7.88
C SER A 235 -16.04 -1.82 7.46
N TYR A 236 -16.36 -0.78 6.67
CA TYR A 236 -15.36 0.25 6.33
C TYR A 236 -14.70 0.89 7.57
N PRO A 237 -15.42 1.29 8.62
CA PRO A 237 -14.80 1.82 9.83
C PRO A 237 -13.86 0.82 10.49
N GLU A 238 -14.25 -0.46 10.55
CA GLU A 238 -13.41 -1.52 11.11
C GLU A 238 -12.13 -1.72 10.30
N ALA A 239 -12.22 -1.75 8.97
CA ALA A 239 -11.05 -1.89 8.10
C ALA A 239 -10.08 -0.69 8.24
N ILE A 240 -10.60 0.53 8.41
CA ILE A 240 -9.79 1.73 8.67
C ILE A 240 -9.07 1.61 10.03
N GLU A 241 -9.78 1.18 11.05
CA GLU A 241 -9.22 0.99 12.39
C GLU A 241 -8.13 -0.09 12.40
N LEU A 242 -8.35 -1.23 11.75
CA LEU A 242 -7.36 -2.29 11.61
C LEU A 242 -6.10 -1.79 10.91
N ALA A 243 -6.26 -1.05 9.82
CA ALA A 243 -5.13 -0.46 9.08
C ALA A 243 -4.38 0.59 9.94
N TYR A 244 -5.10 1.41 10.71
CA TYR A 244 -4.51 2.37 11.64
C TYR A 244 -3.69 1.65 12.73
N CYS A 245 -4.18 0.55 13.24
CA CYS A 245 -3.46 -0.29 14.21
C CYS A 245 -2.21 -0.95 13.62
N GLY A 246 -2.10 -1.01 12.29
CA GLY A 246 -0.92 -1.57 11.60
C GLY A 246 -1.18 -2.86 10.84
N ALA A 247 -2.43 -3.32 10.75
CA ALA A 247 -2.77 -4.45 9.91
C ALA A 247 -2.52 -4.12 8.42
N GLN A 248 -1.76 -4.95 7.74
CA GLN A 248 -1.39 -4.76 6.33
C GLN A 248 -2.45 -5.39 5.41
N ILE A 249 -3.69 -4.93 5.51
CA ILE A 249 -4.81 -5.50 4.75
C ILE A 249 -5.12 -4.64 3.53
N ILE A 250 -5.59 -3.43 3.78
CA ILE A 250 -5.95 -2.41 2.78
C ILE A 250 -5.62 -1.04 3.37
N HIS A 251 -4.97 -0.19 2.60
CA HIS A 251 -4.63 1.15 3.06
C HIS A 251 -5.90 2.03 3.16
N PRO A 252 -6.04 2.89 4.19
CA PRO A 252 -7.20 3.78 4.33
C PRO A 252 -7.48 4.67 3.11
N LYS A 253 -6.45 5.04 2.33
CA LYS A 253 -6.61 5.78 1.05
C LYS A 253 -7.51 5.03 0.07
N THR A 254 -7.42 3.69 0.02
CA THR A 254 -8.24 2.84 -0.86
C THR A 254 -9.69 2.79 -0.42
N ILE A 255 -9.95 2.80 0.89
CA ILE A 255 -11.30 2.68 1.45
C ILE A 255 -12.12 3.94 1.21
N LYS A 256 -11.52 5.14 1.37
CA LYS A 256 -12.23 6.41 1.32
C LYS A 256 -13.02 6.65 0.02
N PRO A 257 -12.48 6.46 -1.19
CA PRO A 257 -13.25 6.61 -2.43
C PRO A 257 -14.43 5.63 -2.53
N LEU A 258 -14.25 4.40 -2.05
CA LEU A 258 -15.28 3.36 -2.10
C LEU A 258 -16.41 3.63 -1.10
N GLN A 259 -16.06 4.00 0.13
CA GLN A 259 -17.03 4.36 1.17
C GLN A 259 -17.95 5.51 0.73
N ASN A 260 -17.42 6.53 0.07
CA ASN A 260 -18.19 7.68 -0.40
C ASN A 260 -19.32 7.31 -1.36
N LYS A 261 -19.16 6.23 -2.12
CA LYS A 261 -20.16 5.69 -3.06
C LYS A 261 -20.79 4.38 -2.64
N ARG A 262 -20.45 3.87 -1.45
CA ARG A 262 -20.91 2.58 -0.90
C ARG A 262 -20.59 1.39 -1.83
N ILE A 263 -19.44 1.44 -2.51
CA ILE A 263 -18.98 0.40 -3.43
C ILE A 263 -18.32 -0.70 -2.61
N PRO A 264 -18.82 -1.94 -2.57
CA PRO A 264 -18.20 -3.02 -1.83
C PRO A 264 -16.81 -3.36 -2.37
N LEU A 265 -15.90 -3.69 -1.47
CA LEU A 265 -14.54 -4.12 -1.77
C LEU A 265 -14.37 -5.57 -1.35
N TYR A 266 -13.99 -6.43 -2.27
CA TYR A 266 -13.66 -7.82 -2.00
C TYR A 266 -12.14 -8.01 -1.97
N VAL A 267 -11.65 -8.72 -0.95
CA VAL A 267 -10.25 -9.18 -0.87
C VAL A 267 -10.27 -10.68 -1.11
N LYS A 268 -9.70 -11.13 -2.22
CA LYS A 268 -9.71 -12.54 -2.64
C LYS A 268 -8.31 -13.10 -2.87
N SER A 269 -8.19 -14.41 -2.78
CA SER A 269 -6.94 -15.12 -3.05
C SER A 269 -6.67 -15.23 -4.54
N PHE A 270 -5.50 -14.74 -4.96
CA PHE A 270 -5.03 -14.93 -6.33
C PHE A 270 -4.54 -16.37 -6.57
N VAL A 271 -4.11 -17.07 -5.50
CA VAL A 271 -3.66 -18.47 -5.57
C VAL A 271 -4.84 -19.44 -5.57
N ASN A 272 -5.91 -19.13 -4.83
CA ASN A 272 -7.15 -19.90 -4.76
C ASN A 272 -8.35 -19.01 -5.13
N PRO A 273 -8.59 -18.74 -6.42
CA PRO A 273 -9.63 -17.81 -6.86
C PRO A 273 -11.07 -18.24 -6.52
N GLN A 274 -11.29 -19.50 -6.20
CA GLN A 274 -12.60 -20.05 -5.83
C GLN A 274 -12.94 -19.79 -4.35
N ALA A 275 -11.97 -19.38 -3.53
CA ALA A 275 -12.24 -19.01 -2.15
C ALA A 275 -13.12 -17.76 -2.06
N ASP A 276 -14.05 -17.74 -1.11
CA ASP A 276 -15.02 -16.63 -0.95
C ASP A 276 -14.36 -15.26 -0.73
N GLY A 277 -13.20 -15.22 -0.04
CA GLY A 277 -12.52 -13.97 0.32
C GLY A 277 -13.21 -13.24 1.47
N THR A 278 -12.95 -11.94 1.58
CA THR A 278 -13.56 -11.03 2.57
C THR A 278 -14.27 -9.90 1.86
N GLU A 279 -15.49 -9.61 2.25
CA GLU A 279 -16.23 -8.42 1.83
C GLU A 279 -15.96 -7.27 2.80
N ILE A 280 -15.58 -6.11 2.29
CA ILE A 280 -15.46 -4.86 3.04
C ILE A 280 -16.49 -3.88 2.48
N ALA A 281 -17.50 -3.52 3.29
CA ALA A 281 -18.61 -2.69 2.82
C ALA A 281 -19.18 -1.79 3.92
N ALA A 282 -20.22 -1.04 3.61
CA ALA A 282 -20.91 -0.19 4.58
C ALA A 282 -21.55 -1.01 5.71
N GLU A 283 -21.69 -0.42 6.89
CA GLU A 283 -22.35 -1.05 8.05
C GLU A 283 -23.76 -1.57 7.70
N GLY A 284 -24.10 -2.72 8.20
CA GLY A 284 -25.41 -3.36 7.99
C GLY A 284 -25.41 -4.85 8.27
N ARG A 285 -24.24 -5.50 8.21
CA ARG A 285 -24.07 -6.87 8.66
C ARG A 285 -23.31 -6.83 10.00
N THR A 286 -24.02 -6.89 11.12
CA THR A 286 -23.43 -7.08 12.45
C THR A 286 -22.87 -8.50 12.54
N ALA A 287 -21.70 -8.71 12.01
CA ALA A 287 -20.94 -9.90 12.33
C ALA A 287 -20.33 -9.67 13.73
N ASN A 288 -20.57 -10.56 14.68
CA ASN A 288 -19.75 -10.66 15.87
C ASN A 288 -18.36 -11.08 15.41
N LEU A 289 -17.47 -10.10 15.22
CA LEU A 289 -16.11 -10.37 14.83
C LEU A 289 -15.39 -11.09 15.99
N PRO A 290 -14.58 -12.11 15.71
CA PRO A 290 -13.68 -12.70 16.69
C PRO A 290 -12.64 -11.66 17.11
N PRO A 291 -11.90 -11.89 18.22
CA PRO A 291 -10.75 -11.08 18.55
C PRO A 291 -9.78 -10.96 17.37
N VAL A 292 -9.40 -9.73 17.03
CA VAL A 292 -8.45 -9.41 15.95
C VAL A 292 -7.18 -8.88 16.57
N TYR A 293 -6.05 -9.49 16.22
CA TYR A 293 -4.74 -9.21 16.80
C TYR A 293 -3.84 -8.49 15.80
N VAL A 294 -3.30 -7.35 16.20
CA VAL A 294 -2.31 -6.60 15.42
C VAL A 294 -1.09 -6.35 16.28
N LEU A 295 0.06 -6.89 15.87
CA LEU A 295 1.33 -6.76 16.59
C LEU A 295 2.26 -5.83 15.81
N LYS A 296 2.72 -4.77 16.48
CA LYS A 296 3.82 -3.92 16.02
C LYS A 296 5.06 -4.23 16.86
N ARG A 297 6.10 -4.68 16.19
CA ARG A 297 7.42 -4.92 16.79
C ARG A 297 8.29 -3.67 16.75
N ASN A 298 9.39 -3.71 17.48
CA ASN A 298 10.41 -2.65 17.52
C ASN A 298 9.80 -1.27 17.84
N GLN A 299 9.07 -1.20 18.96
CA GLN A 299 8.47 0.03 19.46
C GLN A 299 9.35 0.64 20.56
N ALA A 300 9.30 1.96 20.70
CA ALA A 300 9.87 2.70 21.83
C ALA A 300 8.74 3.35 22.64
N LEU A 301 8.74 3.11 23.94
CA LEU A 301 7.89 3.80 24.91
C LEU A 301 8.68 4.96 25.49
N ILE A 302 8.20 6.18 25.31
CA ILE A 302 8.86 7.40 25.73
C ILE A 302 7.97 8.11 26.74
N SER A 303 8.51 8.41 27.93
CA SER A 303 7.85 9.23 28.95
C SER A 303 8.54 10.58 29.06
N LEU A 304 7.78 11.65 28.96
CA LEU A 304 8.21 13.04 28.98
C LEU A 304 7.61 13.74 30.19
N ILE A 305 8.47 14.33 31.04
CA ILE A 305 8.08 15.08 32.22
C ILE A 305 8.65 16.49 32.07
N PRO A 306 7.83 17.57 32.09
CA PRO A 306 8.35 18.93 32.03
C PRO A 306 9.35 19.21 33.16
N ARG A 307 10.51 19.84 32.84
CA ARG A 307 11.58 20.09 33.82
C ARG A 307 11.23 21.14 34.84
N ASP A 308 10.30 22.02 34.52
CA ASP A 308 9.78 23.07 35.38
C ASP A 308 8.61 22.64 36.28
N PHE A 309 8.25 21.34 36.22
CA PHE A 309 7.10 20.77 36.90
C PHE A 309 5.76 21.41 36.52
N SER A 310 5.70 22.11 35.38
CA SER A 310 4.45 22.60 34.85
C SER A 310 3.52 21.44 34.52
N PHE A 311 2.22 21.71 34.46
CA PHE A 311 1.27 20.70 34.01
C PHE A 311 1.55 20.35 32.54
N ALA A 312 1.41 19.06 32.19
CA ALA A 312 1.47 18.58 30.80
C ALA A 312 0.18 18.96 30.05
N ILE A 313 -0.02 20.26 29.86
CA ILE A 313 -1.18 20.89 29.23
C ILE A 313 -0.93 21.14 27.74
N GLU A 314 -1.90 21.79 27.10
CA GLU A 314 -1.99 21.96 25.63
C GLU A 314 -0.70 22.50 25.00
N ASP A 315 -0.01 23.45 25.64
CA ASP A 315 1.23 24.04 25.11
C ASP A 315 2.36 23.00 25.04
N SER A 316 2.53 22.21 26.11
CA SER A 316 3.52 21.12 26.14
C SER A 316 3.20 20.05 25.10
N LEU A 317 1.93 19.66 24.96
CA LEU A 317 1.48 18.70 23.94
C LEU A 317 1.72 19.22 22.53
N SER A 318 1.38 20.49 22.27
CA SER A 318 1.63 21.13 20.97
C SER A 318 3.11 21.09 20.59
N LYS A 319 3.98 21.43 21.55
CA LYS A 319 5.45 21.39 21.35
C LYS A 319 5.95 19.98 21.07
N ILE A 320 5.51 18.99 21.85
CA ILE A 320 5.89 17.58 21.66
C ILE A 320 5.48 17.10 20.26
N PHE A 321 4.22 17.32 19.87
CA PHE A 321 3.77 16.90 18.54
C PHE A 321 4.45 17.65 17.40
N ALA A 322 4.77 18.93 17.56
CA ALA A 322 5.53 19.69 16.57
C ALA A 322 6.95 19.12 16.38
N LEU A 323 7.63 18.73 17.46
CA LEU A 323 8.95 18.10 17.42
C LEU A 323 8.89 16.70 16.80
N LEU A 324 7.93 15.87 17.19
CA LEU A 324 7.73 14.55 16.58
C LEU A 324 7.47 14.67 15.06
N TYR A 325 6.63 15.63 14.65
CA TYR A 325 6.36 15.91 13.25
C TYR A 325 7.60 16.38 12.49
N LYS A 326 8.36 17.32 13.05
CA LYS A 326 9.61 17.84 12.48
C LYS A 326 10.60 16.71 12.18
N HIS A 327 10.71 15.76 13.10
CA HIS A 327 11.59 14.59 12.96
C HIS A 327 10.94 13.39 12.26
N ARG A 328 9.73 13.53 11.72
CA ARG A 328 8.98 12.45 11.06
C ARG A 328 8.76 11.21 11.94
N VAL A 329 8.67 11.40 13.25
CA VAL A 329 8.37 10.34 14.22
C VAL A 329 6.86 10.26 14.42
N LYS A 330 6.27 9.12 14.08
CA LYS A 330 4.82 8.90 14.18
C LYS A 330 4.45 8.37 15.56
N ALA A 331 3.50 9.02 16.24
CA ALA A 331 2.90 8.50 17.47
C ALA A 331 1.92 7.37 17.15
N ASN A 332 2.13 6.19 17.75
CA ASN A 332 1.26 5.01 17.62
C ASN A 332 0.25 4.90 18.76
N LEU A 333 0.64 5.31 19.97
CA LEU A 333 -0.21 5.36 21.16
C LEU A 333 0.21 6.57 22.00
N VAL A 334 -0.76 7.23 22.60
CA VAL A 334 -0.53 8.39 23.46
C VAL A 334 -1.33 8.21 24.75
N GLN A 335 -0.69 8.55 25.86
CA GLN A 335 -1.33 8.65 27.17
C GLN A 335 -0.74 9.82 27.94
N ASN A 336 -1.58 10.65 28.52
CA ASN A 336 -1.15 11.77 29.36
C ASN A 336 -1.65 11.61 30.79
N SER A 337 -0.92 12.22 31.70
CA SER A 337 -1.31 12.47 33.07
C SER A 337 -1.14 13.97 33.39
N ALA A 338 -1.42 14.39 34.60
CA ALA A 338 -1.26 15.80 34.99
C ALA A 338 0.18 16.33 34.77
N ILE A 339 1.19 15.49 34.99
CA ILE A 339 2.61 15.89 35.02
C ILE A 339 3.49 15.11 34.02
N SER A 340 2.91 14.22 33.23
CA SER A 340 3.69 13.42 32.28
C SER A 340 2.92 13.15 31.01
N PHE A 341 3.63 13.07 29.91
CA PHE A 341 3.15 12.63 28.62
C PHE A 341 3.90 11.37 28.20
N THR A 342 3.17 10.33 27.85
CA THR A 342 3.75 9.07 27.40
C THR A 342 3.32 8.81 25.98
N VAL A 343 4.29 8.48 25.12
CA VAL A 343 4.04 8.17 23.71
C VAL A 343 4.76 6.89 23.30
N VAL A 344 4.10 6.09 22.49
CA VAL A 344 4.70 4.92 21.80
C VAL A 344 4.93 5.28 20.36
N VAL A 345 6.15 5.06 19.88
CA VAL A 345 6.60 5.38 18.52
C VAL A 345 7.33 4.18 17.92
N ASP A 346 7.49 4.19 16.60
CA ASP A 346 8.39 3.24 15.94
C ASP A 346 9.84 3.56 16.35
N ASN A 347 10.62 2.55 16.73
CA ASN A 347 12.02 2.71 17.14
C ASN A 347 12.94 2.84 15.91
N GLU A 348 12.81 3.98 15.22
CA GLU A 348 13.51 4.30 13.99
C GLU A 348 14.91 4.88 14.25
N PRO A 349 16.00 4.20 13.90
CA PRO A 349 17.36 4.60 14.27
C PRO A 349 17.81 5.93 13.64
N HIS A 350 17.19 6.34 12.53
CA HIS A 350 17.56 7.56 11.83
C HIS A 350 16.82 8.81 12.29
N HIS A 351 15.64 8.67 12.85
CA HIS A 351 14.75 9.78 13.20
C HIS A 351 14.60 9.97 14.71
N LEU A 352 14.41 8.86 15.45
CA LEU A 352 14.10 8.91 16.86
C LEU A 352 15.20 9.53 17.73
N PRO A 353 16.51 9.23 17.57
CA PRO A 353 17.54 9.81 18.41
C PRO A 353 17.58 11.34 18.37
N ALA A 354 17.48 11.93 17.18
CA ALA A 354 17.46 13.39 17.03
C ALA A 354 16.23 14.03 17.67
N ALA A 355 15.06 13.38 17.58
CA ALA A 355 13.85 13.84 18.26
C ALA A 355 14.01 13.81 19.78
N LEU A 356 14.60 12.74 20.34
CA LEU A 356 14.82 12.60 21.78
C LEU A 356 15.78 13.64 22.31
N GLU A 357 16.87 13.96 21.58
CA GLU A 357 17.83 15.01 21.97
C GLU A 357 17.15 16.39 22.05
N GLU A 358 16.32 16.73 21.07
CA GLU A 358 15.62 18.01 21.07
C GLU A 358 14.55 18.07 22.17
N LEU A 359 13.86 16.97 22.44
CA LEU A 359 12.89 16.88 23.54
C LEU A 359 13.54 17.00 24.93
N ARG A 360 14.78 16.55 25.11
CA ARG A 360 15.52 16.67 26.38
C ARG A 360 15.81 18.11 26.81
N VAL A 361 15.68 19.07 25.91
CA VAL A 361 15.88 20.50 26.26
C VAL A 361 14.82 20.94 27.30
N ASP A 362 13.57 20.58 27.07
CA ASP A 362 12.45 21.04 27.91
C ASP A 362 11.90 19.94 28.84
N PHE A 363 12.17 18.67 28.52
CA PHE A 363 11.61 17.54 29.22
C PHE A 363 12.69 16.63 29.83
N GLU A 364 12.37 16.01 30.95
CA GLU A 364 13.04 14.78 31.37
C GLU A 364 12.51 13.65 30.50
N VAL A 365 13.39 12.98 29.75
CA VAL A 365 13.04 11.94 28.78
C VAL A 365 13.49 10.59 29.29
N ARG A 366 12.55 9.68 29.51
CA ARG A 366 12.81 8.26 29.80
C ARG A 366 12.30 7.42 28.65
N SER A 367 13.05 6.40 28.23
CA SER A 367 12.66 5.54 27.14
C SER A 367 12.98 4.08 27.42
N ASN A 368 12.07 3.20 26.98
CA ASN A 368 12.24 1.76 26.94
C ASN A 368 12.10 1.28 25.50
N SER A 369 13.10 0.57 25.00
CA SER A 369 13.12 -0.06 23.68
C SER A 369 14.18 -1.18 23.64
N PRO A 370 14.03 -2.21 22.77
CA PRO A 370 12.89 -2.43 21.87
C PRO A 370 11.71 -3.08 22.60
N LEU A 371 10.49 -2.66 22.29
CA LEU A 371 9.24 -3.21 22.82
C LEU A 371 8.32 -3.69 21.70
N GLU A 372 7.23 -4.38 22.08
CA GLU A 372 6.13 -4.73 21.18
C GLU A 372 4.85 -4.00 21.62
N MET A 373 4.05 -3.56 20.64
CA MET A 373 2.71 -3.06 20.90
C MET A 373 1.69 -4.02 20.29
N LEU A 374 0.94 -4.71 21.12
CA LEU A 374 -0.17 -5.56 20.75
C LEU A 374 -1.49 -4.79 20.84
N THR A 375 -2.25 -4.76 19.78
CA THR A 375 -3.64 -4.29 19.76
C THR A 375 -4.57 -5.48 19.58
N ILE A 376 -5.56 -5.64 20.47
CA ILE A 376 -6.62 -6.65 20.35
C ILE A 376 -7.94 -5.89 20.17
N ARG A 377 -8.53 -6.00 18.99
CA ARG A 377 -9.87 -5.47 18.74
C ARG A 377 -10.90 -6.55 19.03
N HIS A 378 -12.11 -6.16 19.44
CA HIS A 378 -13.16 -7.08 19.89
C HIS A 378 -12.67 -8.07 20.95
N TYR A 379 -11.81 -7.58 21.86
CA TYR A 379 -11.16 -8.41 22.87
C TYR A 379 -12.15 -9.04 23.83
N THR A 380 -11.82 -10.23 24.29
CA THR A 380 -12.46 -10.91 25.41
C THR A 380 -11.46 -11.02 26.56
N PRO A 381 -11.88 -11.22 27.82
CA PRO A 381 -10.95 -11.49 28.92
C PRO A 381 -9.97 -12.61 28.60
N GLN A 382 -10.45 -13.71 28.00
CA GLN A 382 -9.62 -14.84 27.60
C GLN A 382 -8.59 -14.45 26.55
N SER A 383 -8.97 -13.71 25.48
CA SER A 383 -8.03 -13.31 24.44
C SER A 383 -6.92 -12.39 24.94
N VAL A 384 -7.19 -11.61 25.98
CA VAL A 384 -6.18 -10.79 26.65
C VAL A 384 -5.25 -11.67 27.47
N GLU A 385 -5.79 -12.57 28.30
CA GLU A 385 -5.01 -13.44 29.17
C GLU A 385 -4.04 -14.31 28.36
N GLU A 386 -4.50 -14.92 27.27
CA GLU A 386 -3.68 -15.75 26.36
C GLU A 386 -2.47 -15.00 25.77
N GLN A 387 -2.58 -13.70 25.54
CA GLN A 387 -1.54 -12.93 24.87
C GLN A 387 -0.63 -12.15 25.82
N VAL A 388 -1.10 -11.85 27.02
CA VAL A 388 -0.41 -10.96 27.97
C VAL A 388 0.17 -11.74 29.17
N SER A 389 -0.34 -12.93 29.44
CA SER A 389 0.14 -13.76 30.56
C SER A 389 1.63 -14.04 30.48
N GLY A 390 2.34 -13.83 31.56
CA GLY A 390 3.79 -14.07 31.67
C GLY A 390 4.66 -12.99 31.01
N ARG A 391 4.08 -11.87 30.56
CA ARG A 391 4.81 -10.76 29.92
C ARG A 391 4.86 -9.53 30.84
N THR A 392 5.93 -8.75 30.72
CA THR A 392 6.02 -7.45 31.39
C THR A 392 5.27 -6.40 30.60
N VAL A 393 4.17 -5.88 31.16
CA VAL A 393 3.35 -4.83 30.53
C VAL A 393 3.78 -3.48 31.06
N TYR A 394 4.32 -2.61 30.20
CA TYR A 394 4.74 -1.25 30.52
C TYR A 394 3.61 -0.23 30.44
N LEU A 395 2.69 -0.44 29.48
CA LEU A 395 1.54 0.43 29.24
C LEU A 395 0.35 -0.39 28.77
N GLN A 396 -0.84 -0.11 29.30
CA GLN A 396 -2.09 -0.64 28.76
C GLN A 396 -3.12 0.46 28.56
N GLN A 397 -3.89 0.36 27.49
CA GLN A 397 -5.02 1.23 27.22
C GLN A 397 -6.21 0.36 26.78
N ARG A 398 -7.38 0.59 27.38
CA ARG A 398 -8.59 -0.16 27.02
C ARG A 398 -9.74 0.79 26.69
N THR A 399 -10.49 0.46 25.68
CA THR A 399 -11.78 1.05 25.33
C THR A 399 -12.85 -0.05 25.33
N ARG A 400 -14.05 0.25 24.87
CA ARG A 400 -15.11 -0.77 24.78
C ARG A 400 -14.79 -1.93 23.85
N THR A 401 -14.05 -1.67 22.78
CA THR A 401 -13.78 -2.64 21.71
C THR A 401 -12.30 -2.92 21.49
N ASN A 402 -11.40 -2.09 22.07
CA ASN A 402 -9.95 -2.20 21.87
C ASN A 402 -9.21 -2.36 23.17
N ALA A 403 -8.26 -3.27 23.21
CA ALA A 403 -7.24 -3.35 24.24
C ALA A 403 -5.85 -3.23 23.58
N ARG A 404 -5.00 -2.34 24.08
CA ARG A 404 -3.64 -2.12 23.61
C ARG A 404 -2.67 -2.36 24.74
N PHE A 405 -1.59 -3.09 24.46
CA PHE A 405 -0.56 -3.44 25.44
C PHE A 405 0.81 -3.16 24.83
N VAL A 406 1.63 -2.43 25.59
CA VAL A 406 3.05 -2.24 25.26
C VAL A 406 3.85 -3.11 26.20
N MET A 407 4.62 -4.03 25.65
CA MET A 407 5.21 -5.15 26.38
C MET A 407 6.65 -5.39 25.93
N ASP A 408 7.40 -6.16 26.75
CA ASP A 408 8.66 -6.75 26.32
C ASP A 408 8.50 -7.57 25.03
N GLN A 409 9.59 -7.67 24.26
CA GLN A 409 9.57 -8.57 23.10
C GLN A 409 9.52 -10.01 23.56
N LYS A 410 8.74 -10.82 22.85
CA LYS A 410 8.76 -12.27 23.04
C LYS A 410 10.01 -12.81 22.34
N GLU A 411 10.87 -13.49 23.09
CA GLU A 411 12.03 -14.20 22.54
C GLU A 411 11.67 -15.27 21.51
#